data_de54064edf001bce51809b5a5477d106
#
_entry.id   de54064edf001bce51809b5a5477d106
#
_cell.length_a   1.000
_cell.length_b   1.000
_cell.length_c   1.000
_cell.angle_alpha   90.00
_cell.angle_beta   90.00
_cell.angle_gamma   90.00
#
_symmetry.space_group_name_H-M   'P 1'
#
loop_
_entity.id
_entity.type
_entity.pdbx_description
1 polymer ?
#
loop_
_entity_poly.entity_id
_entity_poly.type
_entity_poly.pdbx_seq_one_letter_code
_entity_poly.pdbx_strand_id
1 'polypeptide(L)'
;GTQLAAAEVGGFTKYIETTDPKDYQSNIEQFASKDYDTIVTVGFLMAEAATAAAAEYPNVNFIGVDQFQAAEVPNLTGLVFSEDKAGYAAGYLAGLMTQTNKVGAVLGTDTVPPVFLFGEGYRNGVAAANPEAEITIVYHEPNNAFNDPEWGAAEAKKQLTQGADI
;
A
#
# COMPACT_ATOMS: atom_id res chain seq x y z
N GLY A 1 -8.31 12.08 9.38
CA GLY A 1 -7.74 11.57 10.65
C GLY A 1 -7.02 12.66 11.41
N THR A 2 -5.84 13.09 10.97
CA THR A 2 -4.95 14.03 11.70
C THR A 2 -5.62 15.35 12.08
N GLN A 3 -6.38 15.97 11.16
CA GLN A 3 -7.10 17.22 11.44
C GLN A 3 -8.17 17.05 12.54
N LEU A 4 -8.91 15.96 12.52
CA LEU A 4 -9.93 15.68 13.54
C LEU A 4 -9.27 15.43 14.92
N ALA A 5 -8.23 14.60 14.95
CA ALA A 5 -7.49 14.31 16.19
C ALA A 5 -6.88 15.59 16.79
N ALA A 6 -6.27 16.46 15.97
CA ALA A 6 -5.72 17.72 16.46
C ALA A 6 -6.80 18.64 17.02
N ALA A 7 -7.97 18.71 16.39
CA ALA A 7 -9.08 19.54 16.86
C ALA A 7 -9.59 19.08 18.23
N GLU A 8 -9.62 17.77 18.51
CA GLU A 8 -10.06 17.22 19.80
C GLU A 8 -9.14 17.60 20.98
N VAL A 9 -7.83 17.77 20.70
CA VAL A 9 -6.84 18.15 21.72
C VAL A 9 -6.48 19.63 21.71
N GLY A 10 -7.17 20.45 20.91
CA GLY A 10 -6.90 21.89 20.78
C GLY A 10 -5.61 22.22 20.02
N GLY A 11 -5.12 21.26 19.23
CA GLY A 11 -3.95 21.43 18.38
C GLY A 11 -4.28 22.04 17.01
N PHE A 12 -3.22 22.27 16.24
CA PHE A 12 -3.35 22.70 14.83
C PHE A 12 -2.60 21.73 13.91
N THR A 13 -2.98 21.72 12.63
CA THR A 13 -2.35 20.87 11.63
C THR A 13 -1.92 21.66 10.41
N LYS A 14 -0.83 21.22 9.80
CA LYS A 14 -0.46 21.57 8.43
C LYS A 14 -0.19 20.28 7.65
N TYR A 15 -0.28 20.35 6.35
CA TYR A 15 0.07 19.22 5.49
C TYR A 15 0.83 19.70 4.25
N ILE A 16 1.59 18.80 3.68
CA ILE A 16 2.25 18.91 2.38
C ILE A 16 1.80 17.70 1.56
N GLU A 17 1.26 17.95 0.38
CA GLU A 17 0.98 16.91 -0.59
C GLU A 17 2.24 16.67 -1.41
N THR A 18 2.82 15.47 -1.29
CA THR A 18 4.08 15.13 -1.96
C THR A 18 3.79 14.31 -3.20
N THR A 19 4.19 14.81 -4.36
CA THR A 19 3.94 14.19 -5.66
C THR A 19 5.17 13.48 -6.23
N ASP A 20 6.38 13.81 -5.75
CA ASP A 20 7.64 13.24 -6.22
C ASP A 20 8.37 12.56 -5.04
N PRO A 21 8.74 11.27 -5.16
CA PRO A 21 9.46 10.55 -4.10
C PRO A 21 10.76 11.21 -3.63
N LYS A 22 11.45 11.94 -4.50
CA LYS A 22 12.68 12.65 -4.14
C LYS A 22 12.45 13.75 -3.08
N ASP A 23 11.21 14.21 -2.91
CA ASP A 23 10.84 15.27 -1.98
C ASP A 23 10.39 14.74 -0.59
N TYR A 24 10.31 13.41 -0.41
CA TYR A 24 9.85 12.81 0.85
C TYR A 24 10.65 13.29 2.06
N GLN A 25 11.96 13.15 2.01
CA GLN A 25 12.86 13.55 3.08
C GLN A 25 12.72 15.04 3.41
N SER A 26 12.87 15.91 2.39
CA SER A 26 12.82 17.36 2.57
C SER A 26 11.47 17.86 3.07
N ASN A 27 10.37 17.23 2.68
CA ASN A 27 9.04 17.57 3.15
C ASN A 27 8.81 17.17 4.61
N ILE A 28 9.35 16.03 5.05
CA ILE A 28 9.33 15.62 6.46
C ILE A 28 10.15 16.62 7.30
N GLU A 29 11.35 16.98 6.85
CA GLU A 29 12.25 17.91 7.54
C GLU A 29 11.65 19.30 7.71
N GLN A 30 10.79 19.76 6.79
CA GLN A 30 10.08 21.03 6.92
C GLN A 30 9.18 21.09 8.18
N PHE A 31 8.72 19.93 8.67
CA PHE A 31 7.96 19.85 9.91
C PHE A 31 8.88 19.50 11.09
N ALA A 32 9.72 18.49 10.96
CA ALA A 32 10.58 17.99 12.04
C ALA A 32 11.51 19.05 12.61
N SER A 33 11.96 20.01 11.79
CA SER A 33 12.82 21.13 12.20
C SER A 33 12.06 22.34 12.80
N LYS A 34 10.73 22.27 12.98
CA LYS A 34 9.88 23.42 13.35
C LYS A 34 8.95 23.14 14.53
N ASP A 35 9.43 22.44 15.53
CA ASP A 35 8.71 22.18 16.78
C ASP A 35 7.30 21.55 16.62
N TYR A 36 7.10 20.70 15.60
CA TYR A 36 5.91 19.87 15.53
C TYR A 36 6.10 18.66 16.44
N ASP A 37 5.13 18.40 17.31
CA ASP A 37 5.17 17.28 18.25
C ASP A 37 4.97 15.92 17.55
N THR A 38 4.20 15.91 16.46
CA THR A 38 3.84 14.68 15.75
C THR A 38 3.82 14.92 14.24
N ILE A 39 4.45 14.02 13.52
CA ILE A 39 4.45 13.99 12.06
C ILE A 39 3.77 12.72 11.59
N VAL A 40 2.76 12.87 10.73
CA VAL A 40 2.05 11.74 10.11
C VAL A 40 2.48 11.65 8.65
N THR A 41 3.10 10.54 8.29
CA THR A 41 3.43 10.19 6.91
C THR A 41 2.43 9.17 6.37
N VAL A 42 2.00 9.29 5.13
CA VAL A 42 0.95 8.46 4.55
C VAL A 42 1.44 7.75 3.29
N GLY A 43 1.31 6.43 3.28
CA GLY A 43 1.69 5.55 2.18
C GLY A 43 3.03 4.85 2.41
N PHE A 44 3.08 3.59 1.98
CA PHE A 44 4.24 2.71 2.20
C PHE A 44 5.55 3.21 1.54
N LEU A 45 5.47 3.98 0.45
CA LEU A 45 6.65 4.56 -0.21
C LEU A 45 7.40 5.58 0.65
N MET A 46 6.74 6.16 1.66
CA MET A 46 7.38 7.10 2.60
C MET A 46 8.05 6.39 3.79
N ALA A 47 7.93 5.08 3.95
CA ALA A 47 8.37 4.36 5.14
C ALA A 47 9.88 4.53 5.42
N GLU A 48 10.73 4.47 4.39
CA GLU A 48 12.16 4.64 4.52
C GLU A 48 12.52 6.07 4.98
N ALA A 49 11.93 7.07 4.35
CA ALA A 49 12.15 8.48 4.72
C ALA A 49 11.63 8.78 6.15
N ALA A 50 10.47 8.22 6.52
CA ALA A 50 9.93 8.35 7.87
C ALA A 50 10.84 7.70 8.93
N THR A 51 11.39 6.53 8.64
CA THR A 51 12.33 5.83 9.53
C THR A 51 13.63 6.62 9.71
N ALA A 52 14.20 7.15 8.63
CA ALA A 52 15.39 7.97 8.68
C ALA A 52 15.15 9.25 9.50
N ALA A 53 14.05 9.94 9.27
CA ALA A 53 13.68 11.14 10.00
C ALA A 53 13.41 10.86 11.49
N ALA A 54 12.78 9.73 11.83
CA ALA A 54 12.56 9.36 13.22
C ALA A 54 13.87 9.14 13.98
N ALA A 55 14.88 8.58 13.33
CA ALA A 55 16.21 8.43 13.92
C ALA A 55 16.92 9.77 14.12
N GLU A 56 16.75 10.72 13.20
CA GLU A 56 17.37 12.06 13.26
C GLU A 56 16.69 12.98 14.26
N TYR A 57 15.35 12.85 14.42
CA TYR A 57 14.54 13.70 15.29
C TYR A 57 13.89 12.89 16.44
N PRO A 58 14.68 12.44 17.44
CA PRO A 58 14.20 11.50 18.46
C PRO A 58 13.13 12.08 19.41
N ASN A 59 12.96 13.40 19.43
CA ASN A 59 11.94 14.08 20.24
C ASN A 59 10.62 14.33 19.50
N VAL A 60 10.54 14.00 18.22
CA VAL A 60 9.33 14.10 17.41
C VAL A 60 8.68 12.72 17.30
N ASN A 61 7.37 12.63 17.48
CA ASN A 61 6.65 11.39 17.27
C ASN A 61 6.27 11.23 15.79
N PHE A 62 6.50 10.06 15.23
CA PHE A 62 6.13 9.74 13.86
C PHE A 62 5.03 8.68 13.83
N ILE A 63 4.06 8.87 12.96
CA ILE A 63 3.01 7.90 12.65
C ILE A 63 3.03 7.62 11.17
N GLY A 64 3.40 6.40 10.80
CA GLY A 64 3.42 5.94 9.42
C GLY A 64 2.15 5.19 9.05
N VAL A 65 1.26 5.81 8.29
CA VAL A 65 0.03 5.17 7.82
C VAL A 65 0.33 4.31 6.60
N ASP A 66 -0.11 3.06 6.62
CA ASP A 66 0.22 2.05 5.61
C ASP A 66 1.74 1.79 5.51
N GLN A 67 2.39 1.72 6.69
CA GLN A 67 3.84 1.52 6.78
C GLN A 67 4.15 0.40 7.77
N PHE A 68 4.71 -0.68 7.25
CA PHE A 68 5.21 -1.79 8.06
C PHE A 68 6.59 -1.43 8.64
N GLN A 69 6.78 -1.69 9.94
CA GLN A 69 8.05 -1.52 10.61
C GLN A 69 8.73 -2.87 10.80
N ALA A 70 9.80 -3.14 10.05
CA ALA A 70 10.58 -4.37 10.16
C ALA A 70 11.43 -4.42 11.44
N ALA A 71 11.76 -3.25 12.01
CA ALA A 71 12.50 -3.09 13.25
C ALA A 71 11.81 -2.04 14.12
N GLU A 72 11.93 -2.19 15.43
CA GLU A 72 11.40 -1.21 16.38
C GLU A 72 12.18 0.12 16.28
N VAL A 73 11.44 1.21 16.11
CA VAL A 73 11.93 2.58 16.15
C VAL A 73 11.14 3.30 17.25
N PRO A 74 11.79 3.75 18.35
CA PRO A 74 11.11 4.15 19.58
C PRO A 74 10.05 5.26 19.41
N ASN A 75 10.26 6.17 18.46
CA ASN A 75 9.38 7.30 18.18
C ASN A 75 8.64 7.19 16.85
N LEU A 76 8.57 5.99 16.26
CA LEU A 76 7.82 5.74 15.02
C LEU A 76 6.83 4.60 15.22
N THR A 77 5.56 4.87 14.98
CA THR A 77 4.48 3.87 14.99
C THR A 77 3.95 3.66 13.59
N GLY A 78 4.11 2.44 13.06
CA GLY A 78 3.51 2.04 11.79
C GLY A 78 2.08 1.53 11.98
N LEU A 79 1.17 2.01 11.15
CA LEU A 79 -0.21 1.52 11.07
C LEU A 79 -0.34 0.65 9.82
N VAL A 80 -0.69 -0.61 10.01
CA VAL A 80 -0.89 -1.59 8.94
C VAL A 80 -2.34 -2.04 8.87
N PHE A 81 -2.75 -2.56 7.74
CA PHE A 81 -4.11 -2.99 7.48
C PHE A 81 -4.16 -4.50 7.17
N SER A 82 -5.36 -5.06 7.07
CA SER A 82 -5.58 -6.46 6.69
C SER A 82 -5.87 -6.53 5.19
N GLU A 83 -4.85 -6.32 4.36
CA GLU A 83 -4.94 -6.30 2.90
C GLU A 83 -5.37 -7.67 2.36
N ASP A 84 -4.97 -8.74 3.02
CA ASP A 84 -5.38 -10.11 2.75
C ASP A 84 -6.90 -10.28 2.77
N LYS A 85 -7.59 -9.62 3.71
CA LYS A 85 -9.06 -9.68 3.81
C LYS A 85 -9.74 -8.93 2.67
N ALA A 86 -9.19 -7.79 2.27
CA ALA A 86 -9.72 -7.03 1.14
C ALA A 86 -9.49 -7.79 -0.18
N GLY A 87 -8.28 -8.34 -0.36
CA GLY A 87 -7.96 -9.24 -1.47
C GLY A 87 -8.89 -10.46 -1.50
N TYR A 88 -9.12 -11.11 -0.35
CA TYR A 88 -10.04 -12.25 -0.25
C TYR A 88 -11.46 -11.90 -0.68
N ALA A 89 -12.01 -10.78 -0.24
CA ALA A 89 -13.36 -10.36 -0.63
C ALA A 89 -13.46 -10.13 -2.15
N ALA A 90 -12.47 -9.49 -2.76
CA ALA A 90 -12.40 -9.29 -4.20
C ALA A 90 -12.29 -10.61 -4.96
N GLY A 91 -11.39 -11.50 -4.52
CA GLY A 91 -11.21 -12.83 -5.12
C GLY A 91 -12.46 -13.72 -4.98
N TYR A 92 -13.11 -13.69 -3.82
CA TYR A 92 -14.34 -14.44 -3.59
C TYR A 92 -15.45 -13.99 -4.57
N LEU A 93 -15.59 -12.67 -4.75
CA LEU A 93 -16.54 -12.14 -5.73
C LEU A 93 -16.16 -12.55 -7.16
N ALA A 94 -14.89 -12.46 -7.53
CA ALA A 94 -14.41 -12.89 -8.84
C ALA A 94 -14.72 -14.37 -9.12
N GLY A 95 -14.45 -15.25 -8.14
CA GLY A 95 -14.76 -16.67 -8.25
C GLY A 95 -16.24 -16.99 -8.42
N LEU A 96 -17.12 -16.19 -7.80
CA LEU A 96 -18.57 -16.32 -7.98
C LEU A 96 -19.06 -15.79 -9.33
N MET A 97 -18.41 -14.79 -9.89
CA MET A 97 -18.89 -14.08 -11.09
C MET A 97 -18.32 -14.63 -12.39
N THR A 98 -17.15 -15.24 -12.37
CA THR A 98 -16.53 -15.75 -13.60
C THR A 98 -17.42 -16.75 -14.34
N GLN A 99 -17.49 -16.63 -15.65
CA GLN A 99 -18.22 -17.53 -16.55
C GLN A 99 -17.25 -18.44 -17.32
N THR A 100 -15.99 -18.05 -17.41
CA THR A 100 -14.94 -18.82 -18.10
C THR A 100 -14.15 -19.72 -17.17
N ASN A 101 -14.34 -19.61 -15.84
CA ASN A 101 -13.48 -20.19 -14.81
C ASN A 101 -12.03 -19.71 -14.90
N LYS A 102 -11.79 -18.51 -15.45
CA LYS A 102 -10.47 -17.89 -15.52
C LYS A 102 -10.56 -16.48 -14.99
N VAL A 103 -9.78 -16.22 -13.94
CA VAL A 103 -9.71 -14.91 -13.29
C VAL A 103 -8.27 -14.42 -13.21
N GLY A 104 -8.11 -13.11 -13.20
CA GLY A 104 -6.81 -12.48 -13.24
C GLY A 104 -6.61 -11.39 -12.19
N ALA A 105 -5.35 -11.09 -11.91
CA ALA A 105 -4.96 -9.88 -11.19
C ALA A 105 -3.62 -9.37 -11.73
N VAL A 106 -3.53 -8.05 -11.87
CA VAL A 106 -2.30 -7.34 -12.23
C VAL A 106 -1.94 -6.43 -11.07
N LEU A 107 -0.82 -6.71 -10.44
CA LEU A 107 -0.41 -6.08 -9.18
C LEU A 107 0.92 -5.37 -9.34
N GLY A 108 1.25 -4.49 -8.38
CA GLY A 108 2.55 -3.84 -8.29
C GLY A 108 3.67 -4.87 -8.12
N THR A 109 4.44 -4.81 -7.06
CA THR A 109 5.50 -5.81 -6.82
C THR A 109 5.23 -6.63 -5.56
N ASP A 110 5.57 -7.92 -5.60
CA ASP A 110 5.46 -8.83 -4.46
C ASP A 110 6.49 -8.56 -3.34
N THR A 111 7.50 -7.73 -3.63
CA THR A 111 8.46 -7.28 -2.61
C THR A 111 7.88 -6.29 -1.61
N VAL A 112 6.71 -5.73 -1.88
CA VAL A 112 5.95 -4.84 -0.98
C VAL A 112 4.88 -5.66 -0.25
N PRO A 113 4.99 -5.86 1.09
CA PRO A 113 4.13 -6.77 1.84
C PRO A 113 2.63 -6.53 1.65
N PRO A 114 2.07 -5.31 1.69
CA PRO A 114 0.66 -5.07 1.38
C PRO A 114 0.22 -5.60 0.02
N VAL A 115 1.03 -5.40 -1.02
CA VAL A 115 0.71 -5.84 -2.39
C VAL A 115 0.69 -7.36 -2.49
N PHE A 116 1.67 -8.03 -1.87
CA PHE A 116 1.70 -9.49 -1.76
C PHE A 116 0.46 -10.02 -1.03
N LEU A 117 0.09 -9.40 0.10
CA LEU A 117 -1.09 -9.80 0.89
C LEU A 117 -2.39 -9.64 0.11
N PHE A 118 -2.55 -8.57 -0.69
CA PHE A 118 -3.68 -8.44 -1.61
C PHE A 118 -3.76 -9.61 -2.59
N GLY A 119 -2.63 -9.99 -3.20
CA GLY A 119 -2.56 -11.11 -4.15
C GLY A 119 -2.90 -12.45 -3.50
N GLU A 120 -2.35 -12.75 -2.34
CA GLU A 120 -2.64 -14.00 -1.62
C GLU A 120 -4.10 -14.04 -1.11
N GLY A 121 -4.62 -12.93 -0.62
CA GLY A 121 -6.04 -12.81 -0.29
C GLY A 121 -6.93 -13.10 -1.50
N TYR A 122 -6.64 -12.48 -2.64
CA TYR A 122 -7.37 -12.70 -3.89
C TYR A 122 -7.38 -14.17 -4.30
N ARG A 123 -6.21 -14.81 -4.32
CA ARG A 123 -6.06 -16.23 -4.63
C ARG A 123 -6.93 -17.11 -3.73
N ASN A 124 -6.86 -16.89 -2.42
CA ASN A 124 -7.61 -17.65 -1.43
C ASN A 124 -9.11 -17.41 -1.54
N GLY A 125 -9.53 -16.19 -1.85
CA GLY A 125 -10.94 -15.84 -2.08
C GLY A 125 -11.53 -16.56 -3.30
N VAL A 126 -10.82 -16.53 -4.44
CA VAL A 126 -11.23 -17.24 -5.65
C VAL A 126 -11.33 -18.75 -5.37
N ALA A 127 -10.29 -19.35 -4.78
CA ALA A 127 -10.29 -20.77 -4.50
C ALA A 127 -11.43 -21.21 -3.54
N ALA A 128 -11.80 -20.34 -2.60
CA ALA A 128 -12.92 -20.61 -1.68
C ALA A 128 -14.29 -20.55 -2.38
N ALA A 129 -14.47 -19.65 -3.36
CA ALA A 129 -15.72 -19.46 -4.08
C ALA A 129 -15.85 -20.45 -5.26
N ASN A 130 -14.76 -20.71 -5.97
CA ASN A 130 -14.72 -21.55 -7.16
C ASN A 130 -13.37 -22.33 -7.22
N PRO A 131 -13.32 -23.52 -6.63
CA PRO A 131 -12.09 -24.33 -6.63
C PRO A 131 -11.59 -24.76 -8.01
N GLU A 132 -12.47 -24.72 -9.06
CA GLU A 132 -12.12 -25.09 -10.42
C GLU A 132 -11.56 -23.90 -11.23
N ALA A 133 -11.55 -22.70 -10.68
CA ALA A 133 -11.09 -21.53 -11.40
C ALA A 133 -9.55 -21.52 -11.53
N GLU A 134 -9.11 -21.24 -12.76
CA GLU A 134 -7.70 -20.92 -13.05
C GLU A 134 -7.43 -19.46 -12.65
N ILE A 135 -6.39 -19.25 -11.83
CA ILE A 135 -6.05 -17.95 -11.27
C ILE A 135 -4.71 -17.50 -11.81
N THR A 136 -4.68 -16.39 -12.53
CA THR A 136 -3.45 -15.76 -13.02
C THR A 136 -3.18 -14.48 -12.25
N ILE A 137 -2.15 -14.47 -11.40
CA ILE A 137 -1.68 -13.24 -10.73
C ILE A 137 -0.30 -12.91 -11.29
N VAL A 138 -0.12 -11.67 -11.74
CA VAL A 138 1.17 -11.17 -12.21
C VAL A 138 1.59 -9.96 -11.39
N TYR A 139 2.88 -9.92 -11.07
CA TYR A 139 3.53 -8.83 -10.35
C TYR A 139 4.51 -8.13 -11.27
N HIS A 140 4.58 -6.82 -11.13
CA HIS A 140 5.61 -6.02 -11.79
C HIS A 140 6.98 -6.23 -11.13
N GLU A 141 8.05 -6.08 -11.91
CA GLU A 141 9.39 -5.97 -11.35
C GLU A 141 9.48 -4.78 -10.39
N PRO A 142 10.34 -4.81 -9.35
CA PRO A 142 10.38 -3.76 -8.32
C PRO A 142 10.58 -2.34 -8.85
N ASN A 143 11.36 -2.21 -9.94
CA ASN A 143 11.61 -0.92 -10.55
C ASN A 143 10.35 -0.40 -11.25
N ASN A 144 9.88 0.80 -10.86
CA ASN A 144 8.71 1.46 -11.45
C ASN A 144 7.36 0.73 -11.26
N ALA A 145 7.28 -0.19 -10.30
CA ALA A 145 6.13 -1.10 -10.10
C ALA A 145 4.77 -0.41 -9.88
N PHE A 146 4.75 0.89 -9.55
CA PHE A 146 3.53 1.65 -9.27
C PHE A 146 3.30 2.81 -10.25
N ASN A 147 4.11 2.89 -11.30
CA ASN A 147 4.01 3.98 -12.27
C ASN A 147 4.30 3.51 -13.71
N ASP A 148 3.79 2.33 -14.07
CA ASP A 148 3.90 1.76 -15.42
C ASP A 148 2.52 1.35 -15.96
N PRO A 149 1.72 2.33 -16.44
CA PRO A 149 0.39 2.05 -16.97
C PRO A 149 0.42 1.25 -18.27
N GLU A 150 1.51 1.32 -19.04
CA GLU A 150 1.64 0.57 -20.29
C GLU A 150 1.81 -0.92 -20.02
N TRP A 151 2.67 -1.29 -19.08
CA TRP A 151 2.82 -2.66 -18.63
C TRP A 151 1.51 -3.21 -18.04
N GLY A 152 0.87 -2.44 -17.15
CA GLY A 152 -0.39 -2.85 -16.53
C GLY A 152 -1.48 -3.15 -17.56
N ALA A 153 -1.63 -2.29 -18.57
CA ALA A 153 -2.58 -2.49 -19.66
C ALA A 153 -2.22 -3.69 -20.54
N ALA A 154 -0.93 -3.91 -20.80
CA ALA A 154 -0.45 -5.04 -21.60
C ALA A 154 -0.73 -6.39 -20.91
N GLU A 155 -0.42 -6.51 -19.61
CA GLU A 155 -0.66 -7.74 -18.85
C GLU A 155 -2.16 -8.02 -18.65
N ALA A 156 -2.98 -7.00 -18.38
CA ALA A 156 -4.43 -7.17 -18.32
C ALA A 156 -4.99 -7.67 -19.67
N LYS A 157 -4.58 -7.06 -20.79
CA LYS A 157 -4.99 -7.49 -22.13
C LYS A 157 -4.56 -8.91 -22.46
N LYS A 158 -3.36 -9.31 -22.02
CA LYS A 158 -2.87 -10.67 -22.18
C LYS A 158 -3.72 -11.67 -21.45
N GLN A 159 -4.09 -11.41 -20.20
CA GLN A 159 -4.97 -12.26 -19.41
C GLN A 159 -6.36 -12.39 -20.05
N LEU A 160 -6.96 -11.28 -20.50
CA LEU A 160 -8.22 -11.30 -21.26
C LEU A 160 -8.11 -12.14 -22.53
N THR A 161 -6.99 -12.05 -23.28
CA THR A 161 -6.78 -12.85 -24.49
C THR A 161 -6.64 -14.35 -24.18
N GLN A 162 -6.17 -14.69 -22.98
CA GLN A 162 -6.06 -16.06 -22.48
C GLN A 162 -7.40 -16.58 -21.91
N GLY A 163 -8.42 -15.75 -21.91
CA GLY A 163 -9.80 -16.12 -21.55
C GLY A 163 -10.22 -15.73 -20.14
N ALA A 164 -9.42 -14.96 -19.41
CA ALA A 164 -9.89 -14.37 -18.16
C ALA A 164 -11.06 -13.41 -18.46
N ASP A 165 -12.10 -13.46 -17.64
CA ASP A 165 -13.30 -12.62 -17.78
C ASP A 165 -13.54 -11.73 -16.54
N ILE A 166 -12.75 -11.94 -15.51
CA ILE A 166 -12.68 -11.11 -14.29
C ILE A 166 -11.22 -10.86 -13.98
#